data_03d2e637beb4809053133811a29d4f98
#
_entry.id   03d2e637beb4809053133811a29d4f98
#
_cell.length_a   1.000
_cell.length_b   1.000
_cell.length_c   1.000
_cell.angle_alpha   90.00
_cell.angle_beta   90.00
_cell.angle_gamma   90.00
#
_symmetry.space_group_name_H-M   'P 1'
#
loop_
_entity.id
_entity.type
_entity.pdbx_description
1 polymer ?
#
loop_
_entity_poly.entity_id
_entity_poly.type
_entity_poly.pdbx_seq_one_letter_code
_entity_poly.pdbx_strand_id
1 'polypeptide(L)'
;MSKFSDIIKNDKPTLVDFYAKWCGPCKIVHPILEDLKKQLGTQLVILKIDVDKNPAVANQFKIQSVPTLMLFKEGKKIWRESGVIPISTLKAKIHKYL
;
A
#
# COMPACT_ATOMS: atom_id res chain seq x y z
N MET A 1 -19.32 -8.63 -1.77
CA MET A 1 -18.37 -7.86 -0.96
C MET A 1 -16.96 -8.14 -1.45
N SER A 2 -16.18 -7.10 -1.74
CA SER A 2 -14.82 -7.26 -2.24
C SER A 2 -13.88 -7.68 -1.11
N LYS A 3 -13.13 -8.73 -1.36
CA LYS A 3 -12.08 -9.19 -0.45
C LYS A 3 -10.76 -8.59 -0.89
N PHE A 4 -9.78 -8.56 0.03
CA PHE A 4 -8.45 -8.08 -0.26
C PHE A 4 -7.88 -8.75 -1.52
N SER A 5 -8.00 -10.08 -1.61
CA SER A 5 -7.50 -10.85 -2.73
C SER A 5 -8.12 -10.44 -4.07
N ASP A 6 -9.36 -9.98 -4.05
CA ASP A 6 -10.04 -9.51 -5.26
C ASP A 6 -9.56 -8.13 -5.66
N ILE A 7 -9.32 -7.26 -4.68
CA ILE A 7 -8.88 -5.88 -4.94
C ILE A 7 -7.52 -5.85 -5.59
N ILE A 8 -6.57 -6.69 -5.15
CA ILE A 8 -5.21 -6.68 -5.68
C ILE A 8 -5.07 -7.37 -7.04
N LYS A 9 -6.11 -8.05 -7.51
CA LYS A 9 -6.07 -8.79 -8.79
C LYS A 9 -6.31 -7.94 -10.02
N ASN A 10 -6.61 -6.65 -9.86
CA ASN A 10 -6.88 -5.82 -11.03
C ASN A 10 -5.59 -5.60 -11.85
N ASP A 11 -5.76 -5.13 -13.08
CA ASP A 11 -4.66 -4.93 -14.03
C ASP A 11 -3.80 -3.70 -13.73
N LYS A 12 -4.25 -2.85 -12.80
CA LYS A 12 -3.49 -1.68 -12.38
C LYS A 12 -2.64 -2.03 -11.17
N PRO A 13 -1.48 -1.39 -10.98
CA PRO A 13 -0.73 -1.59 -9.76
C PRO A 13 -1.55 -1.12 -8.55
N THR A 14 -1.51 -1.90 -7.48
CA THR A 14 -2.21 -1.60 -6.23
C THR A 14 -1.17 -1.44 -5.13
N LEU A 15 -1.12 -0.24 -4.56
CA LEU A 15 -0.25 0.05 -3.42
C LEU A 15 -1.06 -0.10 -2.15
N VAL A 16 -0.65 -1.03 -1.29
CA VAL A 16 -1.32 -1.31 -0.02
C VAL A 16 -0.52 -0.71 1.12
N ASP A 17 -1.19 0.11 1.93
CA ASP A 17 -0.61 0.75 3.11
C ASP A 17 -1.17 0.06 4.37
N PHE A 18 -0.33 -0.75 5.01
CA PHE A 18 -0.66 -1.34 6.31
C PHE A 18 -0.30 -0.35 7.39
N TYR A 19 -1.29 0.15 8.10
CA TYR A 19 -1.13 1.21 9.08
C TYR A 19 -1.87 0.90 10.38
N ALA A 20 -1.61 1.71 11.41
CA ALA A 20 -2.36 1.70 12.65
C ALA A 20 -2.67 3.15 13.05
N LYS A 21 -3.78 3.36 13.72
CA LYS A 21 -4.21 4.71 14.15
C LYS A 21 -3.24 5.34 15.16
N TRP A 22 -2.61 4.51 15.99
CA TRP A 22 -1.68 4.98 17.03
C TRP A 22 -0.27 5.23 16.49
N CYS A 23 -0.01 4.96 15.23
CA CYS A 23 1.32 4.98 14.63
C CYS A 23 1.68 6.39 14.13
N GLY A 24 2.71 7.00 14.73
CA GLY A 24 3.19 8.32 14.34
C GLY A 24 3.69 8.38 12.90
N PRO A 25 4.64 7.50 12.49
CA PRO A 25 5.15 7.49 11.11
C PRO A 25 4.07 7.24 10.07
N CYS A 26 3.01 6.51 10.40
CA CYS A 26 1.89 6.28 9.48
C CYS A 26 1.21 7.60 9.09
N LYS A 27 1.18 8.56 10.01
CA LYS A 27 0.61 9.89 9.74
C LYS A 27 1.43 10.70 8.76
N ILE A 28 2.73 10.41 8.66
CA ILE A 28 3.63 11.04 7.69
C ILE A 28 3.42 10.42 6.31
N VAL A 29 3.21 9.12 6.25
CA VAL A 29 2.99 8.39 4.99
C VAL A 29 1.68 8.81 4.33
N HIS A 30 0.65 9.10 5.11
CA HIS A 30 -0.68 9.42 4.58
C HIS A 30 -0.68 10.55 3.55
N PRO A 31 -0.13 11.76 3.83
CA PRO A 31 -0.08 12.82 2.82
C PRO A 31 0.81 12.48 1.62
N ILE A 32 1.85 11.67 1.81
CA ILE A 32 2.69 11.21 0.70
C ILE A 32 1.84 10.39 -0.28
N LEU A 33 1.01 9.49 0.24
CA LEU A 33 0.14 8.66 -0.60
C LEU A 33 -0.96 9.49 -1.27
N GLU A 34 -1.48 10.50 -0.61
CA GLU A 34 -2.47 11.40 -1.22
C GLU A 34 -1.85 12.14 -2.40
N ASP A 35 -0.63 12.66 -2.25
CA ASP A 35 0.08 13.34 -3.32
C ASP A 35 0.38 12.39 -4.48
N LEU A 36 0.81 11.18 -4.16
CA LEU A 36 1.07 10.15 -5.17
C LEU A 36 -0.20 9.85 -5.98
N LYS A 37 -1.34 9.73 -5.30
CA LYS A 37 -2.62 9.49 -5.96
C LYS A 37 -3.03 10.63 -6.87
N LYS A 38 -2.78 11.87 -6.45
CA LYS A 38 -3.05 13.05 -7.30
C LYS A 38 -2.22 13.01 -8.57
N GLN A 39 -0.96 12.58 -8.48
CA GLN A 39 -0.06 12.55 -9.63
C GLN A 39 -0.39 11.42 -10.60
N LEU A 40 -0.74 10.24 -10.10
CA LEU A 40 -0.95 9.06 -10.93
C LEU A 40 -2.42 8.81 -11.29
N GLY A 41 -3.35 9.42 -10.54
CA GLY A 41 -4.78 9.33 -10.84
C GLY A 41 -5.28 7.89 -10.93
N THR A 42 -5.96 7.58 -12.01
CA THR A 42 -6.58 6.26 -12.22
C THR A 42 -5.58 5.16 -12.57
N GLN A 43 -4.31 5.50 -12.77
CA GLN A 43 -3.28 4.50 -13.10
C GLN A 43 -2.87 3.67 -11.89
N LEU A 44 -3.20 4.13 -10.67
CA LEU A 44 -2.80 3.49 -9.42
C LEU A 44 -4.01 3.32 -8.51
N VAL A 45 -4.14 2.15 -7.92
CA VAL A 45 -5.10 1.90 -6.84
C VAL A 45 -4.33 1.97 -5.52
N ILE A 46 -4.85 2.71 -4.55
CA ILE A 46 -4.29 2.74 -3.19
C ILE A 46 -5.32 2.15 -2.24
N LEU A 47 -4.89 1.14 -1.49
CA LEU A 47 -5.71 0.48 -0.49
C LEU A 47 -5.06 0.64 0.88
N LYS A 48 -5.80 1.16 1.84
CA LYS A 48 -5.32 1.32 3.21
C LYS A 48 -5.92 0.25 4.10
N ILE A 49 -5.08 -0.47 4.83
CA ILE A 49 -5.49 -1.56 5.72
C ILE A 49 -5.06 -1.22 7.14
N ASP A 50 -6.04 -1.01 8.00
CA ASP A 50 -5.81 -0.86 9.44
C ASP A 50 -5.51 -2.24 10.01
N VAL A 51 -4.29 -2.45 10.52
CA VAL A 51 -3.85 -3.78 10.99
C VAL A 51 -4.62 -4.24 12.22
N ASP A 52 -5.10 -3.30 13.04
CA ASP A 52 -5.87 -3.65 14.24
C ASP A 52 -7.28 -4.08 13.90
N LYS A 53 -7.85 -3.53 12.83
CA LYS A 53 -9.18 -3.89 12.35
C LYS A 53 -9.18 -5.08 11.39
N ASN A 54 -8.02 -5.40 10.81
CA ASN A 54 -7.89 -6.46 9.82
C ASN A 54 -6.75 -7.42 10.18
N PRO A 55 -6.82 -8.06 11.37
CA PRO A 55 -5.72 -8.89 11.83
C PRO A 55 -5.45 -10.11 10.94
N ALA A 56 -6.46 -10.65 10.28
CA ALA A 56 -6.27 -11.81 9.40
C ALA A 56 -5.38 -11.45 8.21
N VAL A 57 -5.63 -10.31 7.56
CA VAL A 57 -4.81 -9.86 6.42
C VAL A 57 -3.41 -9.51 6.89
N ALA A 58 -3.28 -8.82 8.03
CA ALA A 58 -1.98 -8.48 8.59
C ALA A 58 -1.15 -9.72 8.89
N ASN A 59 -1.78 -10.77 9.46
CA ASN A 59 -1.10 -12.03 9.74
C ASN A 59 -0.71 -12.76 8.47
N GLN A 60 -1.56 -12.73 7.45
CA GLN A 60 -1.28 -13.36 6.17
C GLN A 60 0.02 -12.85 5.57
N PHE A 61 0.28 -11.56 5.67
CA PHE A 61 1.49 -10.93 5.13
C PHE A 61 2.58 -10.71 6.19
N LYS A 62 2.39 -11.26 7.39
CA LYS A 62 3.38 -11.19 8.48
C LYS A 62 3.82 -9.75 8.74
N ILE A 63 2.84 -8.86 8.88
CA ILE A 63 3.10 -7.46 9.17
C ILE A 63 3.55 -7.34 10.64
N GLN A 64 4.82 -6.99 10.85
CA GLN A 64 5.41 -6.87 12.17
C GLN A 64 5.65 -5.42 12.59
N SER A 65 5.60 -4.52 11.65
CA SER A 65 5.79 -3.08 11.90
C SER A 65 4.90 -2.27 10.99
N VAL A 66 4.53 -1.07 11.44
CA VAL A 66 3.74 -0.13 10.64
C VAL A 66 4.47 1.21 10.56
N PRO A 67 4.39 1.92 9.44
CA PRO A 67 3.72 1.52 8.22
C PRO A 67 4.53 0.47 7.44
N THR A 68 3.83 -0.39 6.71
CA THR A 68 4.44 -1.28 5.72
C THR A 68 3.69 -1.10 4.42
N LEU A 69 4.42 -0.79 3.37
CA LEU A 69 3.85 -0.61 2.04
C LEU A 69 4.16 -1.82 1.18
N MET A 70 3.17 -2.27 0.44
CA MET A 70 3.31 -3.40 -0.50
C MET A 70 2.70 -3.02 -1.83
N LEU A 71 3.39 -3.35 -2.91
CA LEU A 71 2.89 -3.13 -4.26
C LEU A 71 2.50 -4.48 -4.87
N PHE A 72 1.28 -4.53 -5.43
CA PHE A 72 0.75 -5.71 -6.12
C PHE A 72 0.44 -5.37 -7.56
N LYS A 73 0.60 -6.36 -8.44
CA LYS A 73 0.17 -6.28 -9.82
C LYS A 73 -0.43 -7.63 -10.21
N GLU A 74 -1.69 -7.61 -10.63
CA GLU A 74 -2.40 -8.82 -11.04
C GLU A 74 -2.36 -9.93 -9.98
N GLY A 75 -2.51 -9.54 -8.73
CA GLY A 75 -2.54 -10.45 -7.59
C GLY A 75 -1.17 -10.85 -7.04
N LYS A 76 -0.08 -10.42 -7.69
CA LYS A 76 1.28 -10.80 -7.28
C LYS A 76 1.95 -9.67 -6.51
N LYS A 77 2.63 -10.03 -5.43
CA LYS A 77 3.44 -9.08 -4.68
C LYS A 77 4.69 -8.75 -5.50
N ILE A 78 4.85 -7.46 -5.78
CA ILE A 78 5.99 -6.95 -6.56
C ILE A 78 7.08 -6.44 -5.63
N TRP A 79 6.68 -5.77 -4.53
CA TRP A 79 7.62 -5.04 -3.69
C TRP A 79 7.01 -4.84 -2.30
N ARG A 80 7.88 -4.76 -1.30
CA ARG A 80 7.49 -4.51 0.08
C ARG A 80 8.60 -3.75 0.80
N GLU A 81 8.21 -2.75 1.59
CA GLU A 81 9.14 -2.02 2.44
C GLU A 81 8.41 -1.40 3.62
N SER A 82 9.06 -1.36 4.78
CA SER A 82 8.50 -0.77 6.00
C SER A 82 9.12 0.59 6.27
N GLY A 83 8.36 1.45 6.94
CA GLY A 83 8.80 2.79 7.32
C GLY A 83 8.30 3.86 6.37
N VAL A 84 8.76 5.09 6.58
CA VAL A 84 8.41 6.23 5.74
C VAL A 84 9.26 6.17 4.47
N ILE A 85 8.59 6.08 3.32
CA ILE A 85 9.26 5.95 2.04
C ILE A 85 9.02 7.23 1.25
N PRO A 86 10.09 7.89 0.76
CA PRO A 86 9.93 9.11 -0.03
C PRO A 86 9.09 8.88 -1.30
N ILE A 87 8.33 9.89 -1.69
CA ILE A 87 7.47 9.78 -2.88
C ILE A 87 8.28 9.45 -4.15
N SER A 88 9.50 9.97 -4.26
CA SER A 88 10.35 9.67 -5.42
C SER A 88 10.67 8.19 -5.53
N THR A 89 10.92 7.53 -4.39
CA THR A 89 11.17 6.08 -4.35
C THR A 89 9.91 5.30 -4.74
N LEU A 90 8.75 5.71 -4.22
CA LEU A 90 7.47 5.08 -4.56
C LEU A 90 7.20 5.21 -6.06
N LYS A 91 7.37 6.40 -6.62
CA LYS A 91 7.16 6.63 -8.04
C LYS A 91 8.07 5.74 -8.89
N ALA A 92 9.34 5.63 -8.52
CA ALA A 92 10.30 4.81 -9.25
C ALA A 92 9.90 3.32 -9.24
N LYS A 93 9.42 2.81 -8.11
CA LYS A 93 8.98 1.42 -8.00
C LYS A 93 7.70 1.17 -8.80
N ILE A 94 6.76 2.10 -8.74
CA ILE A 94 5.46 1.95 -9.40
C ILE A 94 5.56 2.14 -10.91
N HIS A 95 6.41 3.06 -11.36
CA HIS A 95 6.53 3.43 -12.78
C HIS A 95 6.73 2.23 -13.71
N LYS A 96 7.46 1.23 -13.25
CA LYS A 96 7.74 0.02 -14.03
C LYS A 96 6.49 -0.80 -14.34
N TYR A 97 5.41 -0.58 -13.60
CA TYR A 97 4.18 -1.38 -13.67
C TYR A 97 2.97 -0.59 -14.14
N LEU A 98 3.17 0.64 -14.54
CA LEU A 98 2.08 1.48 -15.07
C LEU A 98 1.66 1.06 -16.48
#